data_5439147e5763347df3f3ec3882e62e80
#
_entry.id   5439147e5763347df3f3ec3882e62e80
#
_cell.length_a   1.000
_cell.length_b   1.000
_cell.length_c   1.000
_cell.angle_alpha   90.00
_cell.angle_beta   90.00
_cell.angle_gamma   90.00
#
_symmetry.space_group_name_H-M   'P 1'
#
loop_
_entity.id
_entity.type
_entity.pdbx_description
1 polymer ?
#
loop_
_entity_poly.entity_id
_entity_poly.type
_entity_poly.pdbx_seq_one_letter_code
_entity_poly.pdbx_strand_id
1 'polypeptide(L)'
;MLNPALAARLAEEKAVETPEWAEFVKTGVSRERPPSQENWWFLRSAALMRKLAREGPIGVTHLSQAYGGRKDNGAAPNTPGVASRHIIRTALQQLEASGLVEKVPTRTIETEEGTQQLYAGRRITAAGHKMIDSVAHACREQADEHYPGLSKY
;
A
#
# COMPACT_ATOMS: atom_id res chain seq x y z
N MET A 1 6.98 -14.19 0.81
CA MET A 1 5.96 -15.01 0.16
C MET A 1 4.84 -14.15 -0.44
N LEU A 2 3.76 -13.80 0.26
CA LEU A 2 2.59 -13.13 -0.33
C LEU A 2 2.87 -11.79 -1.03
N ASN A 3 3.62 -10.85 -0.42
CA ASN A 3 3.84 -9.54 -1.03
C ASN A 3 4.60 -9.59 -2.37
N PRO A 4 5.70 -10.36 -2.51
CA PRO A 4 6.36 -10.50 -3.81
C PRO A 4 5.49 -11.15 -4.88
N ALA A 5 4.73 -12.18 -4.54
CA ALA A 5 3.81 -12.85 -5.46
C ALA A 5 2.66 -11.92 -5.91
N LEU A 6 2.09 -11.16 -4.97
CA LEU A 6 1.08 -10.15 -5.28
C LEU A 6 1.65 -9.01 -6.14
N ALA A 7 2.89 -8.58 -5.87
CA ALA A 7 3.57 -7.57 -6.69
C ALA A 7 3.79 -8.05 -8.13
N ALA A 8 4.21 -9.30 -8.33
CA ALA A 8 4.32 -9.91 -9.66
C ALA A 8 2.97 -9.93 -10.39
N ARG A 9 1.91 -10.32 -9.70
CA ARG A 9 0.56 -10.34 -10.26
C ARG A 9 0.06 -8.95 -10.67
N LEU A 10 0.31 -7.93 -9.84
CA LEU A 10 -0.04 -6.54 -10.17
C LEU A 10 0.71 -6.01 -11.40
N ALA A 11 1.97 -6.46 -11.60
CA ALA A 11 2.75 -6.12 -12.78
C ALA A 11 2.22 -6.84 -14.04
N GLU A 12 1.90 -8.13 -13.94
CA GLU A 12 1.34 -8.93 -15.05
C GLU A 12 0.00 -8.36 -15.56
N GLU A 13 -0.90 -7.99 -14.65
CA GLU A 13 -2.21 -7.43 -14.98
C GLU A 13 -2.15 -5.94 -15.36
N LYS A 14 -0.96 -5.31 -15.31
CA LYS A 14 -0.76 -3.87 -15.54
C LYS A 14 -1.71 -3.00 -14.70
N ALA A 15 -2.06 -3.49 -13.52
CA ALA A 15 -2.93 -2.78 -12.58
C ALA A 15 -2.26 -1.55 -11.98
N VAL A 16 -0.94 -1.53 -11.97
CA VAL A 16 -0.09 -0.48 -11.42
C VAL A 16 1.09 -0.25 -12.37
N GLU A 17 1.48 1.00 -12.57
CA GLU A 17 2.64 1.38 -13.38
C GLU A 17 3.63 2.18 -12.55
N THR A 18 4.92 1.93 -12.73
CA THR A 18 5.98 2.69 -12.06
C THR A 18 6.05 4.11 -12.65
N PRO A 19 5.81 5.17 -11.87
CA PRO A 19 5.94 6.54 -12.35
C PRO A 19 7.39 6.86 -12.72
N GLU A 20 7.61 7.73 -13.70
CA GLU A 20 8.95 8.17 -14.13
C GLU A 20 9.81 8.73 -12.98
N TRP A 21 9.18 9.46 -12.05
CA TRP A 21 9.88 10.04 -10.90
C TRP A 21 10.26 9.00 -9.82
N ALA A 22 9.79 7.76 -9.91
CA ALA A 22 10.01 6.73 -8.88
C ALA A 22 11.48 6.34 -8.73
N GLU A 23 12.28 6.48 -9.78
CA GLU A 23 13.72 6.18 -9.76
C GLU A 23 14.54 7.16 -8.92
N PHE A 24 14.04 8.40 -8.76
CA PHE A 24 14.81 9.50 -8.15
C PHE A 24 14.39 9.85 -6.73
N VAL A 25 13.34 9.23 -6.18
CA VAL A 25 12.75 9.65 -4.91
C VAL A 25 13.09 8.72 -3.74
N LYS A 26 13.20 9.33 -2.57
CA LYS A 26 13.21 8.59 -1.30
C LYS A 26 11.77 8.30 -0.85
N THR A 27 11.56 7.18 -0.18
CA THR A 27 10.23 6.76 0.27
C THR A 27 9.71 7.51 1.51
N GLY A 28 10.51 8.33 2.14
CA GLY A 28 10.12 9.15 3.30
C GLY A 28 11.24 9.96 3.89
N VAL A 29 10.91 10.85 4.81
CA VAL A 29 11.84 11.74 5.50
C VAL A 29 12.90 10.98 6.29
N SER A 30 12.55 9.81 6.82
CA SER A 30 13.44 8.95 7.60
C SER A 30 14.44 8.15 6.75
N ARG A 31 14.34 8.18 5.43
CA ARG A 31 15.23 7.45 4.53
C ARG A 31 16.32 8.36 3.99
N GLU A 32 17.56 7.85 3.97
CA GLU A 32 18.70 8.57 3.42
C GLU A 32 18.90 8.30 1.94
N ARG A 33 18.55 7.10 1.50
CA ARG A 33 18.74 6.62 0.11
C ARG A 33 17.44 6.22 -0.54
N PRO A 34 17.35 6.29 -1.89
CA PRO A 34 16.25 5.69 -2.64
C PRO A 34 16.20 4.17 -2.46
N PRO A 35 15.07 3.51 -2.78
CA PRO A 35 14.96 2.07 -2.73
C PRO A 35 15.99 1.38 -3.64
N SER A 36 16.58 0.28 -3.18
CA SER A 36 17.54 -0.52 -3.94
C SER A 36 16.91 -1.59 -4.83
N GLN A 37 15.64 -1.89 -4.61
CA GLN A 37 14.88 -2.89 -5.38
C GLN A 37 14.21 -2.22 -6.57
N GLU A 38 14.42 -2.73 -7.77
CA GLU A 38 13.82 -2.18 -9.00
C GLU A 38 12.28 -2.26 -8.98
N ASN A 39 11.73 -3.33 -8.43
CA ASN A 39 10.30 -3.58 -8.33
C ASN A 39 9.65 -3.01 -7.05
N TRP A 40 10.29 -2.06 -6.37
CA TRP A 40 9.82 -1.53 -5.10
C TRP A 40 8.41 -0.91 -5.17
N TRP A 41 8.05 -0.34 -6.33
CA TRP A 41 6.74 0.27 -6.54
C TRP A 41 5.61 -0.75 -6.45
N PHE A 42 5.79 -1.89 -7.14
CA PHE A 42 4.84 -3.00 -7.10
C PHE A 42 4.77 -3.63 -5.70
N LEU A 43 5.91 -3.80 -5.03
CA LEU A 43 5.96 -4.30 -3.67
C LEU A 43 5.25 -3.36 -2.67
N ARG A 44 5.40 -2.05 -2.83
CA ARG A 44 4.70 -1.06 -2.02
C ARG A 44 3.19 -1.10 -2.28
N SER A 45 2.77 -1.19 -3.53
CA SER A 45 1.36 -1.29 -3.92
C SER A 45 0.72 -2.58 -3.38
N ALA A 46 1.40 -3.71 -3.49
CA ALA A 46 0.98 -4.98 -2.90
C ALA A 46 0.86 -4.91 -1.37
N ALA A 47 1.82 -4.30 -0.70
CA ALA A 47 1.80 -4.12 0.74
C ALA A 47 0.66 -3.20 1.21
N LEU A 48 0.37 -2.13 0.47
CA LEU A 48 -0.78 -1.24 0.71
C LEU A 48 -2.10 -2.00 0.56
N MET A 49 -2.26 -2.75 -0.52
CA MET A 49 -3.45 -3.54 -0.80
C MET A 49 -3.70 -4.58 0.30
N ARG A 50 -2.67 -5.33 0.72
CA ARG A 50 -2.76 -6.28 1.83
C ARG A 50 -3.12 -5.61 3.15
N LYS A 51 -2.58 -4.40 3.42
CA LYS A 51 -2.88 -3.65 4.64
C LYS A 51 -4.34 -3.20 4.67
N LEU A 52 -4.87 -2.70 3.55
CA LEU A 52 -6.28 -2.35 3.41
C LEU A 52 -7.21 -3.56 3.60
N ALA A 53 -6.83 -4.74 3.08
CA ALA A 53 -7.60 -5.96 3.27
C ALA A 53 -7.71 -6.39 4.73
N ARG A 54 -6.63 -6.19 5.50
CA ARG A 54 -6.56 -6.65 6.88
C ARG A 54 -7.16 -5.66 7.89
N GLU A 55 -6.96 -4.36 7.68
CA GLU A 55 -7.30 -3.32 8.64
C GLU A 55 -8.56 -2.54 8.28
N GLY A 56 -9.10 -2.73 7.06
CA GLY A 56 -10.28 -2.04 6.57
C GLY A 56 -9.98 -0.61 6.07
N PRO A 57 -10.92 0.30 6.15
CA PRO A 57 -10.77 1.64 5.60
C PRO A 57 -9.66 2.43 6.29
N ILE A 58 -8.66 2.88 5.51
CA ILE A 58 -7.51 3.62 6.04
C ILE A 58 -7.24 4.86 5.19
N GLY A 59 -6.93 5.97 5.87
CA GLY A 59 -6.49 7.21 5.24
C GLY A 59 -4.99 7.25 4.95
N VAL A 60 -4.59 8.11 4.00
CA VAL A 60 -3.18 8.29 3.60
C VAL A 60 -2.30 8.73 4.78
N THR A 61 -2.81 9.55 5.69
CA THR A 61 -2.04 10.01 6.86
C THR A 61 -1.70 8.85 7.79
N HIS A 62 -2.65 7.96 8.08
CA HIS A 62 -2.41 6.78 8.89
C HIS A 62 -1.40 5.82 8.21
N LEU A 63 -1.56 5.60 6.91
CA LEU A 63 -0.60 4.80 6.13
C LEU A 63 0.81 5.42 6.15
N SER A 64 0.94 6.75 6.09
CA SER A 64 2.25 7.40 6.14
C SER A 64 2.96 7.21 7.49
N GLN A 65 2.21 7.11 8.57
CA GLN A 65 2.75 6.75 9.89
C GLN A 65 3.19 5.28 9.94
N ALA A 66 2.35 4.38 9.43
CA ALA A 66 2.61 2.94 9.39
C ALA A 66 3.86 2.56 8.57
N TYR A 67 4.15 3.30 7.51
CA TYR A 67 5.34 3.12 6.67
C TYR A 67 6.49 4.07 7.03
N GLY A 68 6.34 4.85 8.09
CA GLY A 68 7.37 5.73 8.63
C GLY A 68 8.53 4.96 9.26
N GLY A 69 9.47 5.70 9.78
CA GLY A 69 10.63 5.17 10.48
C GLY A 69 11.29 6.24 11.35
N ARG A 70 12.31 5.85 12.06
CA ARG A 70 13.10 6.78 12.86
C ARG A 70 13.96 7.67 11.97
N LYS A 71 13.99 8.95 12.27
CA LYS A 71 14.87 9.94 11.68
C LYS A 71 15.95 10.34 12.69
N ASP A 72 17.20 10.20 12.30
CA ASP A 72 18.34 10.74 13.04
C ASP A 72 18.60 12.18 12.58
N ASN A 73 18.62 13.11 13.51
CA ASN A 73 18.90 14.52 13.28
C ASN A 73 20.23 14.96 13.96
N GLY A 74 21.16 14.05 14.15
CA GLY A 74 22.42 14.30 14.83
C GLY A 74 22.27 14.44 16.34
N ALA A 75 22.29 15.66 16.88
CA ALA A 75 22.13 15.93 18.31
C ALA A 75 20.72 15.59 18.86
N ALA A 76 19.71 15.52 17.99
CA ALA A 76 18.35 15.07 18.31
C ALA A 76 18.08 13.67 17.72
N PRO A 77 18.40 12.58 18.46
CA PRO A 77 18.34 11.25 17.94
C PRO A 77 16.90 10.72 17.82
N ASN A 78 16.70 9.87 16.83
CA ASN A 78 15.57 8.95 16.71
C ASN A 78 14.16 9.56 16.83
N THR A 79 13.91 10.71 16.22
CA THR A 79 12.56 11.26 16.10
C THR A 79 11.75 10.48 15.06
N PRO A 80 10.42 10.23 15.28
CA PRO A 80 9.59 9.57 14.30
C PRO A 80 9.45 10.41 13.03
N GLY A 81 9.72 9.78 11.88
CA GLY A 81 9.54 10.37 10.56
C GLY A 81 8.49 9.64 9.75
N VAL A 82 7.58 10.36 9.10
CA VAL A 82 6.53 9.77 8.29
C VAL A 82 7.01 9.41 6.88
N ALA A 83 6.38 8.42 6.27
CA ALA A 83 6.62 8.08 4.87
C ALA A 83 6.00 9.13 3.94
N SER A 84 6.46 9.15 2.69
CA SER A 84 5.94 10.05 1.65
C SER A 84 4.45 9.79 1.39
N ARG A 85 3.62 10.77 1.70
CA ARG A 85 2.18 10.72 1.41
C ARG A 85 1.88 10.76 -0.09
N HIS A 86 2.77 11.38 -0.88
CA HIS A 86 2.63 11.43 -2.33
C HIS A 86 2.74 10.03 -2.93
N ILE A 87 3.77 9.25 -2.58
CA ILE A 87 3.97 7.87 -3.02
C ILE A 87 2.73 7.00 -2.68
N ILE A 88 2.27 7.07 -1.43
CA ILE A 88 1.11 6.30 -0.96
C ILE A 88 -0.15 6.70 -1.73
N ARG A 89 -0.37 8.00 -1.93
CA ARG A 89 -1.55 8.52 -2.65
C ARG A 89 -1.55 8.07 -4.10
N THR A 90 -0.42 8.18 -4.80
CA THR A 90 -0.31 7.77 -6.20
C THR A 90 -0.54 6.27 -6.36
N ALA A 91 0.08 5.44 -5.53
CA ALA A 91 -0.14 4.00 -5.56
C ALA A 91 -1.62 3.63 -5.30
N LEU A 92 -2.27 4.27 -4.33
CA LEU A 92 -3.69 4.07 -4.06
C LEU A 92 -4.60 4.55 -5.19
N GLN A 93 -4.25 5.63 -5.88
CA GLN A 93 -4.99 6.12 -7.05
C GLN A 93 -4.89 5.14 -8.23
N GLN A 94 -3.73 4.53 -8.46
CA GLN A 94 -3.56 3.49 -9.48
C GLN A 94 -4.38 2.24 -9.14
N LEU A 95 -4.35 1.77 -7.88
CA LEU A 95 -5.18 0.66 -7.42
C LEU A 95 -6.69 0.97 -7.48
N GLU A 96 -7.08 2.22 -7.30
CA GLU A 96 -8.46 2.69 -7.45
C GLU A 96 -8.87 2.69 -8.94
N ALA A 97 -8.00 3.15 -9.83
CA ALA A 97 -8.23 3.14 -11.28
C ALA A 97 -8.38 1.72 -11.82
N SER A 98 -7.65 0.75 -11.28
CA SER A 98 -7.79 -0.68 -11.61
C SER A 98 -8.98 -1.38 -10.94
N GLY A 99 -9.76 -0.67 -10.11
CA GLY A 99 -10.94 -1.22 -9.44
C GLY A 99 -10.65 -2.15 -8.26
N LEU A 100 -9.40 -2.26 -7.81
CA LEU A 100 -9.01 -3.12 -6.69
C LEU A 100 -9.27 -2.47 -5.32
N VAL A 101 -9.34 -1.14 -5.29
CA VAL A 101 -9.55 -0.34 -4.09
C VAL A 101 -10.61 0.72 -4.38
N GLU A 102 -11.37 1.11 -3.37
CA GLU A 102 -12.41 2.16 -3.50
C GLU A 102 -12.33 3.17 -2.34
N LYS A 103 -12.81 4.39 -2.59
CA LYS A 103 -13.00 5.42 -1.55
C LYS A 103 -14.23 5.13 -0.74
N VAL A 104 -14.15 5.31 0.58
CA VAL A 104 -15.32 5.16 1.47
C VAL A 104 -15.95 6.52 1.72
N PRO A 105 -17.14 6.79 1.19
CA PRO A 105 -17.84 8.05 1.44
C PRO A 105 -18.28 8.13 2.91
N THR A 106 -18.18 9.30 3.52
CA THR A 106 -18.59 9.52 4.92
C THR A 106 -19.77 10.45 5.01
N ARG A 107 -19.58 11.70 4.62
CA ARG A 107 -20.62 12.73 4.67
C ARG A 107 -20.42 13.72 3.53
N THR A 108 -21.50 14.37 3.17
CA THR A 108 -21.51 15.45 2.21
C THR A 108 -21.53 16.79 2.95
N ILE A 109 -20.72 17.74 2.53
CA ILE A 109 -20.72 19.11 3.05
C ILE A 109 -21.17 20.03 1.94
N GLU A 110 -22.11 20.91 2.27
CA GLU A 110 -22.48 22.02 1.42
C GLU A 110 -21.55 23.20 1.70
N THR A 111 -20.86 23.66 0.68
CA THR A 111 -19.99 24.84 0.70
C THR A 111 -20.56 25.91 -0.26
N GLU A 112 -20.11 27.14 -0.13
CA GLU A 112 -20.50 28.23 -1.02
C GLU A 112 -20.18 27.94 -2.50
N GLU A 113 -19.20 27.09 -2.77
CA GLU A 113 -18.76 26.65 -4.10
C GLU A 113 -19.51 25.40 -4.61
N GLY A 114 -20.33 24.76 -3.79
CA GLY A 114 -21.10 23.55 -4.13
C GLY A 114 -21.01 22.45 -3.09
N THR A 115 -21.55 21.29 -3.43
CA THR A 115 -21.61 20.12 -2.56
C THR A 115 -20.33 19.29 -2.67
N GLN A 116 -19.61 19.08 -1.57
CA GLN A 116 -18.40 18.27 -1.53
C GLN A 116 -18.61 16.98 -0.73
N GLN A 117 -18.25 15.85 -1.33
CA GLN A 117 -18.26 14.55 -0.67
C GLN A 117 -16.96 14.33 0.11
N LEU A 118 -17.06 14.04 1.41
CA LEU A 118 -15.92 13.63 2.24
C LEU A 118 -15.76 12.12 2.24
N TYR A 119 -14.50 11.68 2.40
CA TYR A 119 -14.11 10.27 2.40
C TYR A 119 -13.35 9.90 3.67
N ALA A 120 -13.67 8.74 4.26
CA ALA A 120 -12.99 8.17 5.43
C ALA A 120 -11.71 7.38 5.08
N GLY A 121 -11.20 7.54 3.88
CA GLY A 121 -10.06 6.78 3.38
C GLY A 121 -10.46 5.83 2.26
N ARG A 122 -9.69 4.76 2.13
CA ARG A 122 -9.91 3.73 1.09
C ARG A 122 -10.03 2.36 1.72
N ARG A 123 -10.83 1.51 1.10
CA ARG A 123 -10.95 0.09 1.42
C ARG A 123 -10.72 -0.76 0.19
N ILE A 124 -10.45 -2.04 0.40
CA ILE A 124 -10.33 -3.00 -0.68
C ILE A 124 -11.73 -3.37 -1.22
N THR A 125 -11.82 -3.63 -2.52
CA THR A 125 -13.04 -4.12 -3.17
C THR A 125 -13.11 -5.66 -3.13
N ALA A 126 -14.25 -6.23 -3.52
CA ALA A 126 -14.41 -7.68 -3.66
C ALA A 126 -13.42 -8.27 -4.71
N ALA A 127 -13.15 -7.53 -5.80
CA ALA A 127 -12.15 -7.92 -6.79
C ALA A 127 -10.74 -7.94 -6.20
N GLY A 128 -10.38 -6.94 -5.38
CA GLY A 128 -9.12 -6.89 -4.68
C GLY A 128 -8.94 -8.03 -3.67
N HIS A 129 -9.97 -8.36 -2.89
CA HIS A 129 -9.97 -9.53 -2.00
C HIS A 129 -9.74 -10.82 -2.80
N LYS A 130 -10.51 -11.04 -3.87
CA LYS A 130 -10.37 -12.21 -4.73
C LYS A 130 -8.94 -12.37 -5.28
N MET A 131 -8.31 -11.27 -5.69
CA MET A 131 -6.93 -11.29 -6.15
C MET A 131 -5.96 -11.72 -5.03
N ILE A 132 -6.06 -11.11 -3.84
CA ILE A 132 -5.21 -11.48 -2.69
C ILE A 132 -5.39 -12.94 -2.32
N ASP A 133 -6.63 -13.42 -2.23
CA ASP A 133 -6.93 -14.79 -1.83
C ASP A 133 -6.43 -15.80 -2.86
N SER A 134 -6.56 -15.51 -4.17
CA SER A 134 -6.03 -16.38 -5.22
C SER A 134 -4.51 -16.50 -5.17
N VAL A 135 -3.81 -15.38 -4.93
CA VAL A 135 -2.35 -15.38 -4.78
C VAL A 135 -1.91 -16.05 -3.47
N ALA A 136 -2.66 -15.83 -2.39
CA ALA A 136 -2.39 -16.48 -1.10
C ALA A 136 -2.54 -18.01 -1.20
N HIS A 137 -3.58 -18.47 -1.91
CA HIS A 137 -3.81 -19.90 -2.16
C HIS A 137 -2.66 -20.51 -2.98
N ALA A 138 -2.20 -19.82 -4.04
CA ALA A 138 -1.05 -20.28 -4.82
C ALA A 138 0.27 -20.33 -4.03
N CYS A 139 0.41 -19.48 -3.00
CA CYS A 139 1.58 -19.47 -2.12
C CYS A 139 1.48 -20.44 -0.93
N ARG A 140 0.37 -21.19 -0.78
CA ARG A 140 0.12 -22.04 0.38
C ARG A 140 1.16 -23.14 0.53
N GLU A 141 1.50 -23.84 -0.53
CA GLU A 141 2.50 -24.92 -0.51
C GLU A 141 3.85 -24.43 -0.02
N GLN A 142 4.29 -23.27 -0.50
CA GLN A 142 5.53 -22.63 -0.04
C GLN A 142 5.49 -22.25 1.45
N ALA A 143 4.31 -21.84 1.93
CA ALA A 143 4.14 -21.52 3.34
C ALA A 143 4.17 -22.76 4.21
N ASP A 144 3.58 -23.85 3.78
CA ASP A 144 3.55 -25.13 4.49
C ASP A 144 4.95 -25.76 4.57
N GLU A 145 5.78 -25.63 3.51
CA GLU A 145 7.19 -26.04 3.53
C GLU A 145 8.02 -25.27 4.55
N HIS A 146 7.82 -23.94 4.64
CA HIS A 146 8.54 -23.08 5.59
C HIS A 146 8.05 -23.21 7.03
N TYR A 147 6.78 -23.54 7.20
CA TYR A 147 6.11 -23.64 8.50
C TYR A 147 5.26 -24.93 8.60
N PRO A 148 5.90 -26.10 8.77
CA PRO A 148 5.20 -27.40 8.74
C PRO A 148 4.05 -27.53 9.73
N GLY A 149 4.02 -26.70 10.79
CA GLY A 149 2.95 -26.69 11.76
C GLY A 149 1.62 -26.08 11.25
N LEU A 150 1.65 -25.30 10.17
CA LEU A 150 0.45 -24.67 9.60
C LEU A 150 -0.48 -25.66 8.91
N SER A 151 0.06 -26.76 8.37
CA SER A 151 -0.74 -27.80 7.68
C SER A 151 -1.76 -28.51 8.58
N LYS A 152 -1.68 -28.30 9.90
CA LYS A 152 -2.61 -28.88 10.89
C LYS A 152 -3.87 -28.03 11.11
N TYR A 153 -3.89 -26.79 10.62
CA TYR A 153 -4.98 -25.81 10.75
C TYR A 153 -5.54 -25.43 9.38
#